data_2af0e441514df735dfae6f82872ab47f
#
_entry.id   2af0e441514df735dfae6f82872ab47f
#
_cell.length_a   1.000
_cell.length_b   1.000
_cell.length_c   1.000
_cell.angle_alpha   90.00
_cell.angle_beta   90.00
_cell.angle_gamma   90.00
#
_symmetry.space_group_name_H-M   'P 1'
#
loop_
_entity.id
_entity.type
_entity.pdbx_description
1 polymer ?
#
loop_
_entity_poly.entity_id
_entity_poly.type
_entity_poly.pdbx_seq_one_letter_code
_entity_poly.pdbx_strand_id
1 'polypeptide(L)'
;AKSQQYLRNVSGAIVAIDGLQEGENNFRRMRGTEGARGGNWDISTRFANVCENLELPFRLHYRFDVDASSGVMVVRFSIPNTAIMPVASQYRDGFASAYAVRLAGMLAWAAFSSSVRLTQVDLTGCVGDADGIPVISMGFDRVPFMMGALPAMKNGQCDVVPLDVDPLALLNLLRPVRYVGFFDGNRALTPITPLATPAVFLEKRVSEWQDQRALPEGLRGFLRADRACELDVMHDESPVSTDDVNAIMEENEGSPMVAELQLEAALAQLGESGEAGGVCEAGGTDETGVAKIGENGEIPLYCSRPGVRLIISLLDGDEHTRYWKLPDAVVDVHQNLGELAKNNGDYERAERELRACIKLAPTSVRFYEELSQVYARTDEYGKAADVLIGALKIAVLPIDCEVLYYRLGYALWQLGRLPEALACYAMMVNGGTPFRTAARDEAEEVSRQMGLPSPDMKYGDACDALRSGGVPVAPEDKVLDTIARAAICLTDAGCTLGNKDSCS
;
A
#
# COMPACT_ATOMS: atom_id res chain seq x y z
N ALA A 1 22.52 -15.70 -17.00
CA ALA A 1 23.18 -15.19 -15.78
C ALA A 1 23.07 -13.66 -15.66
N LYS A 2 23.43 -12.87 -16.71
CA LYS A 2 23.33 -11.40 -16.67
C LYS A 2 21.89 -10.92 -16.54
N SER A 3 20.93 -11.51 -17.26
CA SER A 3 19.51 -11.17 -17.20
C SER A 3 18.90 -11.45 -15.81
N GLN A 4 19.25 -12.58 -15.19
CA GLN A 4 18.80 -12.89 -13.83
C GLN A 4 19.37 -11.93 -12.79
N GLN A 5 20.64 -11.52 -12.93
CA GLN A 5 21.24 -10.52 -12.05
C GLN A 5 20.55 -9.17 -12.21
N TYR A 6 20.24 -8.80 -13.45
CA TYR A 6 19.54 -7.57 -13.74
C TYR A 6 18.13 -7.55 -13.14
N LEU A 7 17.35 -8.64 -13.29
CA LEU A 7 16.03 -8.77 -12.67
C LEU A 7 16.08 -8.71 -11.13
N ARG A 8 17.12 -9.28 -10.51
CA ARG A 8 17.33 -9.15 -9.06
C ARG A 8 17.59 -7.70 -8.66
N ASN A 9 18.38 -6.96 -9.44
CA ASN A 9 18.65 -5.55 -9.19
C ASN A 9 17.37 -4.71 -9.33
N VAL A 10 16.53 -5.00 -10.33
CA VAL A 10 15.22 -4.36 -10.53
C VAL A 10 14.30 -4.61 -9.33
N SER A 11 14.18 -5.86 -8.89
CA SER A 11 13.38 -6.21 -7.70
C SER A 11 13.90 -5.50 -6.45
N GLY A 12 15.23 -5.42 -6.29
CA GLY A 12 15.86 -4.70 -5.20
C GLY A 12 15.59 -3.19 -5.23
N ALA A 13 15.56 -2.58 -6.42
CA ALA A 13 15.24 -1.17 -6.58
C ALA A 13 13.77 -0.88 -6.22
N ILE A 14 12.82 -1.75 -6.60
CA ILE A 14 11.42 -1.61 -6.22
C ILE A 14 11.26 -1.68 -4.70
N VAL A 15 11.87 -2.67 -4.05
CA VAL A 15 11.85 -2.80 -2.58
C VAL A 15 12.45 -1.56 -1.91
N ALA A 16 13.54 -1.01 -2.44
CA ALA A 16 14.15 0.19 -1.90
C ALA A 16 13.24 1.42 -2.02
N ILE A 17 12.45 1.52 -3.10
CA ILE A 17 11.50 2.62 -3.30
C ILE A 17 10.27 2.44 -2.40
N ASP A 18 9.77 1.23 -2.25
CA ASP A 18 8.71 0.92 -1.29
C ASP A 18 9.15 1.30 0.14
N GLY A 19 10.40 1.05 0.48
CA GLY A 19 11.01 1.46 1.77
C GLY A 19 11.12 2.97 1.99
N LEU A 20 10.93 3.83 0.98
CA LEU A 20 10.90 5.28 1.17
C LEU A 20 9.71 5.72 2.03
N GLN A 21 8.58 5.03 1.91
CA GLN A 21 7.40 5.31 2.72
C GLN A 21 7.48 4.66 4.10
N GLU A 22 7.96 3.42 4.15
CA GLU A 22 8.11 2.69 5.41
C GLU A 22 9.10 3.39 6.36
N GLY A 23 10.03 4.14 5.82
CA GLY A 23 11.02 4.89 6.57
C GLY A 23 11.98 3.99 7.34
N GLU A 24 13.25 4.28 7.28
CA GLU A 24 14.21 3.70 8.22
C GLU A 24 13.99 4.30 9.61
N ASN A 25 14.02 3.49 10.62
CA ASN A 25 14.12 3.98 11.99
C ASN A 25 15.44 4.73 12.19
N ASN A 26 15.43 6.03 11.94
CA ASN A 26 16.58 6.91 12.00
C ASN A 26 17.06 7.20 13.44
N PHE A 27 16.48 6.54 14.43
CA PHE A 27 16.85 6.75 15.83
C PHE A 27 18.36 6.59 16.08
N ARG A 28 19.03 5.66 15.41
CA ARG A 28 20.49 5.50 15.48
C ARG A 28 21.24 6.68 14.85
N ARG A 29 20.74 7.21 13.74
CA ARG A 29 21.31 8.40 13.06
C ARG A 29 21.12 9.66 13.91
N MET A 30 19.98 9.81 14.58
CA MET A 30 19.72 10.95 15.45
C MET A 30 20.64 11.00 16.66
N ARG A 31 21.09 9.86 17.18
CA ARG A 31 22.06 9.81 18.28
C ARG A 31 23.42 10.40 17.91
N GLY A 32 23.81 10.33 16.66
CA GLY A 32 25.08 10.83 16.15
C GLY A 32 25.02 12.27 15.65
N THR A 33 23.85 12.90 15.56
CA THR A 33 23.76 14.27 15.05
C THR A 33 24.34 15.25 16.07
N GLU A 34 25.36 15.96 15.65
CA GLU A 34 25.87 17.13 16.34
C GLU A 34 24.77 18.17 16.45
N GLY A 35 24.27 18.46 17.52
CA GLY A 35 23.19 19.44 17.68
C GLY A 35 22.06 19.03 18.58
N ALA A 36 22.11 17.82 19.12
CA ALA A 36 21.21 17.40 20.18
C ALA A 36 21.42 18.30 21.40
N ARG A 37 20.60 19.36 21.51
CA ARG A 37 20.74 20.39 22.54
C ARG A 37 19.83 20.14 23.74
N GLY A 38 18.84 19.22 23.61
CA GLY A 38 17.85 18.93 24.64
C GLY A 38 16.91 20.10 24.92
N GLY A 39 16.76 21.03 23.97
CA GLY A 39 15.72 22.06 23.99
C GLY A 39 14.45 21.60 23.27
N ASN A 40 13.39 22.41 23.34
CA ASN A 40 12.09 22.04 22.75
C ASN A 40 12.19 21.69 21.27
N TRP A 41 12.93 22.47 20.49
CA TRP A 41 13.11 22.20 19.06
C TRP A 41 13.82 20.86 18.78
N ASP A 42 14.92 20.58 19.49
CA ASP A 42 15.68 19.35 19.34
C ASP A 42 14.82 18.12 19.71
N ILE A 43 14.08 18.20 20.82
CA ILE A 43 13.18 17.14 21.26
C ILE A 43 12.07 16.93 20.23
N SER A 44 11.44 18.01 19.77
CA SER A 44 10.37 17.99 18.77
C SER A 44 10.84 17.33 17.47
N THR A 45 12.00 17.75 16.97
CA THR A 45 12.58 17.19 15.72
C THR A 45 12.88 15.70 15.86
N ARG A 46 13.46 15.28 17.01
CA ARG A 46 13.77 13.88 17.28
C ARG A 46 12.52 13.02 17.41
N PHE A 47 11.53 13.52 18.14
CA PHE A 47 10.26 12.81 18.30
C PHE A 47 9.54 12.65 16.96
N ALA A 48 9.37 13.75 16.22
CA ALA A 48 8.76 13.72 14.91
C ALA A 48 9.49 12.76 13.95
N ASN A 49 10.82 12.81 13.93
CA ASN A 49 11.62 11.91 13.12
C ASN A 49 11.42 10.43 13.46
N VAL A 50 11.26 10.10 14.74
CA VAL A 50 10.93 8.71 15.13
C VAL A 50 9.54 8.34 14.66
N CYS A 51 8.55 9.22 14.85
CA CYS A 51 7.16 8.95 14.43
C CYS A 51 7.05 8.76 12.93
N GLU A 52 7.71 9.60 12.13
CA GLU A 52 7.70 9.52 10.67
C GLU A 52 8.44 8.29 10.10
N ASN A 53 9.24 7.62 10.92
CA ASN A 53 9.95 6.41 10.53
C ASN A 53 9.39 5.14 11.23
N LEU A 54 8.22 5.22 11.86
CA LEU A 54 7.52 4.04 12.36
C LEU A 54 6.89 3.29 11.17
N GLU A 55 7.17 2.01 11.10
CA GLU A 55 6.53 1.10 10.15
C GLU A 55 5.16 0.69 10.70
N LEU A 56 4.16 1.52 10.46
CA LEU A 56 2.79 1.30 10.91
C LEU A 56 1.91 0.83 9.75
N PRO A 57 0.94 -0.07 9.98
CA PRO A 57 0.02 -0.53 8.95
C PRO A 57 -0.96 0.55 8.50
N PHE A 58 -1.14 1.60 9.31
CA PHE A 58 -2.03 2.72 9.04
C PHE A 58 -1.29 4.03 9.16
N ARG A 59 -1.72 5.02 8.40
CA ARG A 59 -1.21 6.38 8.50
C ARG A 59 -1.41 6.92 9.92
N LEU A 60 -0.36 7.51 10.49
CA LEU A 60 -0.39 8.16 11.79
C LEU A 60 -0.58 9.68 11.61
N HIS A 61 -1.72 10.18 12.04
CA HIS A 61 -1.92 11.61 12.25
C HIS A 61 -1.63 11.92 13.71
N TYR A 62 -0.76 12.88 13.97
CA TYR A 62 -0.41 13.22 15.34
C TYR A 62 -0.09 14.70 15.50
N ARG A 63 -0.35 15.18 16.71
CA ARG A 63 0.00 16.51 17.17
C ARG A 63 0.65 16.40 18.53
N PHE A 64 1.63 17.23 18.79
CA PHE A 64 2.30 17.21 20.06
C PHE A 64 2.80 18.59 20.45
N ASP A 65 3.07 18.77 21.72
CA ASP A 65 3.85 19.89 22.25
C ASP A 65 4.77 19.38 23.34
N VAL A 66 5.89 20.10 23.55
CA VAL A 66 6.92 19.73 24.50
C VAL A 66 7.41 20.94 25.26
N ASP A 67 7.60 20.76 26.55
CA ASP A 67 8.30 21.73 27.41
C ASP A 67 9.48 21.04 28.12
N ALA A 68 10.67 21.28 27.58
CA ALA A 68 11.90 20.70 28.08
C ALA A 68 12.26 21.22 29.48
N SER A 69 11.72 22.37 29.91
CA SER A 69 11.97 22.94 31.22
C SER A 69 11.21 22.21 32.31
N SER A 70 9.96 21.84 32.07
CA SER A 70 9.16 21.02 33.00
C SER A 70 9.36 19.51 32.76
N GLY A 71 9.95 19.12 31.61
CA GLY A 71 10.15 17.74 31.23
C GLY A 71 8.87 17.02 30.82
N VAL A 72 7.89 17.74 30.27
CA VAL A 72 6.57 17.22 29.92
C VAL A 72 6.38 17.28 28.40
N MET A 73 5.79 16.22 27.84
CA MET A 73 5.30 16.19 26.46
C MET A 73 3.84 15.74 26.45
N VAL A 74 3.05 16.36 25.59
CA VAL A 74 1.67 15.94 25.30
C VAL A 74 1.58 15.52 23.84
N VAL A 75 0.87 14.42 23.57
CA VAL A 75 0.70 13.89 22.21
C VAL A 75 -0.76 13.53 22.01
N ARG A 76 -1.32 13.97 20.90
CA ARG A 76 -2.59 13.48 20.36
C ARG A 76 -2.31 12.67 19.11
N PHE A 77 -2.94 11.53 18.97
CA PHE A 77 -2.69 10.64 17.84
C PHE A 77 -3.98 10.01 17.31
N SER A 78 -4.01 9.74 16.02
CA SER A 78 -5.13 9.09 15.37
C SER A 78 -5.17 7.59 15.67
N ILE A 79 -6.39 7.08 15.83
CA ILE A 79 -6.70 5.66 15.85
C ILE A 79 -7.57 5.41 14.61
N PRO A 80 -7.17 4.48 13.72
CA PRO A 80 -7.94 4.16 12.53
C PRO A 80 -9.36 3.72 12.87
N ASN A 81 -10.29 3.98 11.96
CA ASN A 81 -11.67 3.50 12.10
C ASN A 81 -11.66 1.97 12.23
N THR A 82 -12.49 1.43 13.12
CA THR A 82 -12.62 -0.02 13.31
C THR A 82 -13.01 -0.75 12.01
N ALA A 83 -13.73 -0.08 11.12
CA ALA A 83 -14.16 -0.65 9.84
C ALA A 83 -12.99 -1.09 8.94
N ILE A 84 -11.83 -0.41 9.00
CA ILE A 84 -10.66 -0.72 8.17
C ILE A 84 -9.66 -1.67 8.84
N MET A 85 -9.96 -2.18 10.04
CA MET A 85 -9.06 -3.11 10.70
C MET A 85 -8.97 -4.44 9.93
N PRO A 86 -7.74 -4.95 9.64
CA PRO A 86 -7.51 -6.10 8.76
C PRO A 86 -7.81 -7.43 9.47
N VAL A 87 -8.97 -7.56 10.08
CA VAL A 87 -9.45 -8.73 10.81
C VAL A 87 -10.96 -8.90 10.60
N ALA A 88 -11.47 -10.11 10.76
CA ALA A 88 -12.90 -10.37 10.63
C ALA A 88 -13.72 -9.47 11.58
N SER A 89 -14.91 -9.05 11.15
CA SER A 89 -15.74 -8.04 11.81
C SER A 89 -15.93 -8.26 13.31
N GLN A 90 -16.09 -9.52 13.74
CA GLN A 90 -16.26 -9.91 15.14
C GLN A 90 -15.05 -9.61 16.05
N TYR A 91 -13.86 -9.36 15.47
CA TYR A 91 -12.62 -9.08 16.21
C TYR A 91 -12.17 -7.63 16.09
N ARG A 92 -12.81 -6.82 15.23
CA ARG A 92 -12.34 -5.46 14.89
C ARG A 92 -12.23 -4.55 16.11
N ASP A 93 -13.23 -4.54 16.97
CA ASP A 93 -13.25 -3.68 18.16
C ASP A 93 -12.10 -4.02 19.11
N GLY A 94 -11.92 -5.28 19.44
CA GLY A 94 -10.82 -5.73 20.28
C GLY A 94 -9.45 -5.47 19.67
N PHE A 95 -9.33 -5.64 18.35
CA PHE A 95 -8.10 -5.37 17.62
C PHE A 95 -7.78 -3.86 17.59
N ALA A 96 -8.77 -3.01 17.31
CA ALA A 96 -8.63 -1.56 17.34
C ALA A 96 -8.20 -1.06 18.72
N SER A 97 -8.80 -1.58 19.78
CA SER A 97 -8.45 -1.27 21.15
C SER A 97 -7.03 -1.71 21.51
N ALA A 98 -6.64 -2.92 21.10
CA ALA A 98 -5.27 -3.42 21.31
C ALA A 98 -4.25 -2.61 20.52
N TYR A 99 -4.59 -2.24 19.28
CA TYR A 99 -3.77 -1.36 18.43
C TYR A 99 -3.55 0.00 19.12
N ALA A 100 -4.64 0.65 19.59
CA ALA A 100 -4.57 1.93 20.27
C ALA A 100 -3.66 1.91 21.51
N VAL A 101 -3.77 0.89 22.36
CA VAL A 101 -2.92 0.71 23.55
C VAL A 101 -1.46 0.52 23.17
N ARG A 102 -1.17 -0.27 22.15
CA ARG A 102 0.19 -0.50 21.67
C ARG A 102 0.82 0.73 21.07
N LEU A 103 0.07 1.42 20.22
CA LEU A 103 0.53 2.65 19.58
C LEU A 103 0.86 3.70 20.63
N ALA A 104 0.03 3.85 21.67
CA ALA A 104 0.34 4.74 22.79
C ALA A 104 1.66 4.33 23.49
N GLY A 105 1.90 3.05 23.72
CA GLY A 105 3.17 2.55 24.26
C GLY A 105 4.37 2.87 23.37
N MET A 106 4.22 2.71 22.04
CA MET A 106 5.27 3.03 21.06
C MET A 106 5.57 4.54 21.04
N LEU A 107 4.53 5.40 21.06
CA LEU A 107 4.69 6.85 21.10
C LEU A 107 5.30 7.32 22.42
N ALA A 108 4.95 6.70 23.56
CA ALA A 108 5.61 6.97 24.84
C ALA A 108 7.11 6.63 24.79
N TRP A 109 7.44 5.48 24.18
CA TRP A 109 8.84 5.11 23.95
C TRP A 109 9.55 6.11 23.05
N ALA A 110 8.93 6.51 21.93
CA ALA A 110 9.48 7.51 21.02
C ALA A 110 9.76 8.83 21.73
N ALA A 111 8.81 9.30 22.54
CA ALA A 111 8.95 10.52 23.32
C ALA A 111 10.11 10.42 24.33
N PHE A 112 10.14 9.39 25.17
CA PHE A 112 11.22 9.22 26.14
C PHE A 112 12.58 8.96 25.49
N SER A 113 12.60 8.40 24.29
CA SER A 113 13.82 8.18 23.53
C SER A 113 14.35 9.46 22.89
N SER A 114 13.49 10.45 22.65
CA SER A 114 13.89 11.73 22.05
C SER A 114 14.74 12.58 23.00
N SER A 115 14.50 12.51 24.31
CA SER A 115 15.31 13.22 25.30
C SER A 115 15.24 12.60 26.69
N VAL A 116 16.37 12.63 27.40
CA VAL A 116 16.42 12.24 28.83
C VAL A 116 15.76 13.27 29.74
N ARG A 117 15.52 14.48 29.26
CA ARG A 117 14.84 15.54 30.03
C ARG A 117 13.35 15.27 30.18
N LEU A 118 12.74 14.52 29.27
CA LEU A 118 11.32 14.18 29.40
C LEU A 118 11.13 13.20 30.56
N THR A 119 10.37 13.63 31.52
CA THR A 119 10.01 12.85 32.72
C THR A 119 8.57 12.37 32.70
N GLN A 120 7.72 13.05 31.92
CA GLN A 120 6.29 12.78 31.80
C GLN A 120 5.87 12.88 30.31
N VAL A 121 5.01 11.95 29.89
CA VAL A 121 4.38 11.97 28.57
C VAL A 121 2.91 11.64 28.74
N ASP A 122 2.01 12.52 28.30
CA ASP A 122 0.58 12.32 28.27
C ASP A 122 0.10 12.16 26.82
N LEU A 123 -0.57 11.04 26.54
CA LEU A 123 -1.01 10.66 25.21
C LEU A 123 -2.54 10.56 25.16
N THR A 124 -3.14 11.09 24.10
CA THR A 124 -4.58 10.97 23.86
C THR A 124 -4.81 10.42 22.46
N GLY A 125 -5.41 9.25 22.38
CA GLY A 125 -5.82 8.63 21.12
C GLY A 125 -7.24 9.04 20.74
N CYS A 126 -7.40 9.45 19.48
CA CYS A 126 -8.66 9.94 18.91
C CYS A 126 -9.03 9.10 17.70
N VAL A 127 -10.31 8.79 17.50
CA VAL A 127 -10.78 8.06 16.32
C VAL A 127 -10.85 9.01 15.13
N GLY A 128 -10.29 8.58 14.00
CA GLY A 128 -10.23 9.31 12.74
C GLY A 128 -8.97 10.15 12.65
N ASP A 129 -8.97 11.34 13.18
CA ASP A 129 -7.85 12.27 13.17
C ASP A 129 -7.34 12.56 14.60
N ALA A 130 -6.19 13.17 14.71
CA ALA A 130 -5.63 13.64 16.00
C ALA A 130 -6.55 14.62 16.73
N ASP A 131 -7.41 15.34 16.02
CA ASP A 131 -8.46 16.21 16.59
C ASP A 131 -9.84 15.53 16.71
N GLY A 132 -9.93 14.28 16.34
CA GLY A 132 -11.14 13.48 16.39
C GLY A 132 -11.66 13.22 17.83
N ILE A 133 -12.57 12.27 17.96
CA ILE A 133 -13.21 11.92 19.24
C ILE A 133 -12.19 11.19 20.14
N PRO A 134 -11.84 11.72 21.32
CA PRO A 134 -10.95 11.05 22.25
C PRO A 134 -11.57 9.75 22.78
N VAL A 135 -10.83 8.66 22.76
CA VAL A 135 -11.30 7.34 23.22
C VAL A 135 -10.34 6.66 24.19
N ILE A 136 -9.11 7.14 24.30
CA ILE A 136 -8.12 6.67 25.25
C ILE A 136 -7.18 7.80 25.62
N SER A 137 -6.83 7.91 26.92
CA SER A 137 -5.84 8.87 27.38
C SER A 137 -4.96 8.25 28.45
N MET A 138 -3.64 8.31 28.26
CA MET A 138 -2.65 7.66 29.12
C MET A 138 -1.52 8.61 29.46
N GLY A 139 -1.15 8.66 30.71
CA GLY A 139 0.05 9.36 31.16
C GLY A 139 1.10 8.37 31.66
N PHE A 140 2.32 8.54 31.19
CA PHE A 140 3.47 7.74 31.57
C PHE A 140 4.52 8.63 32.24
N ASP A 141 5.12 8.12 33.31
CA ASP A 141 6.31 8.69 33.88
C ASP A 141 7.52 7.86 33.45
N ARG A 142 8.63 8.53 33.17
CA ARG A 142 9.81 7.91 32.56
C ARG A 142 10.30 6.68 33.33
N VAL A 143 10.48 6.78 34.63
CA VAL A 143 11.10 5.69 35.41
C VAL A 143 10.24 4.43 35.43
N PRO A 144 8.95 4.48 35.78
CA PRO A 144 8.08 3.30 35.68
C PRO A 144 8.00 2.72 34.26
N PHE A 145 7.94 3.58 33.24
CA PHE A 145 7.87 3.13 31.87
C PHE A 145 9.16 2.42 31.44
N MET A 146 10.31 3.04 31.64
CA MET A 146 11.61 2.50 31.19
C MET A 146 12.02 1.23 31.94
N MET A 147 11.65 1.12 33.23
CA MET A 147 12.00 -0.04 34.05
C MET A 147 10.97 -1.17 34.01
N GLY A 148 9.73 -0.88 33.66
CA GLY A 148 8.63 -1.85 33.66
C GLY A 148 8.08 -2.14 32.26
N ALA A 149 7.44 -1.17 31.63
CA ALA A 149 6.76 -1.36 30.35
C ALA A 149 7.72 -1.65 29.20
N LEU A 150 8.80 -0.91 29.05
CA LEU A 150 9.74 -1.06 27.97
C LEU A 150 10.42 -2.45 27.90
N PRO A 151 10.90 -3.04 29.02
CA PRO A 151 11.39 -4.40 29.00
C PRO A 151 10.34 -5.44 28.55
N ALA A 152 9.08 -5.25 28.99
CA ALA A 152 7.98 -6.12 28.58
C ALA A 152 7.70 -6.03 27.07
N MET A 153 7.71 -4.83 26.52
CA MET A 153 7.60 -4.61 25.07
C MET A 153 8.74 -5.27 24.29
N LYS A 154 9.99 -5.11 24.75
CA LYS A 154 11.17 -5.67 24.08
C LYS A 154 11.26 -7.19 24.15
N ASN A 155 10.65 -7.82 25.13
CA ASN A 155 10.64 -9.28 25.30
C ASN A 155 9.57 -9.97 24.44
N GLY A 156 9.00 -9.30 23.46
CA GLY A 156 8.01 -9.86 22.54
C GLY A 156 6.63 -10.09 23.16
N GLN A 157 6.41 -9.66 24.40
CA GLN A 157 5.09 -9.81 25.05
C GLN A 157 4.02 -8.91 24.40
N CYS A 158 4.45 -7.96 23.56
CA CYS A 158 3.57 -7.09 22.77
C CYS A 158 3.57 -7.39 21.27
N ASP A 159 4.48 -8.25 20.77
CA ASP A 159 4.72 -8.41 19.32
C ASP A 159 3.67 -9.29 18.62
N VAL A 160 3.09 -10.24 19.34
CA VAL A 160 2.03 -11.08 18.78
C VAL A 160 0.69 -10.62 19.34
N VAL A 161 -0.21 -10.21 18.45
CA VAL A 161 -1.62 -10.00 18.79
C VAL A 161 -2.40 -11.22 18.34
N PRO A 162 -2.74 -12.13 19.25
CA PRO A 162 -3.84 -13.06 18.98
C PRO A 162 -5.09 -12.22 18.67
N LEU A 163 -5.95 -12.69 17.78
CA LEU A 163 -7.18 -11.99 17.40
C LEU A 163 -8.10 -11.68 18.61
N ASP A 164 -7.92 -12.41 19.71
CA ASP A 164 -8.66 -12.29 20.96
C ASP A 164 -7.89 -11.61 22.09
N VAL A 165 -6.84 -10.84 21.77
CA VAL A 165 -6.06 -10.12 22.79
C VAL A 165 -6.97 -9.23 23.64
N ASP A 166 -6.84 -9.37 24.95
CA ASP A 166 -7.51 -8.48 25.88
C ASP A 166 -6.74 -7.14 25.97
N PRO A 167 -7.33 -6.02 25.51
CA PRO A 167 -6.69 -4.71 25.62
C PRO A 167 -6.37 -4.30 27.06
N LEU A 168 -7.11 -4.81 28.05
CA LEU A 168 -6.81 -4.57 29.47
C LEU A 168 -5.54 -5.29 29.91
N ALA A 169 -5.25 -6.46 29.37
CA ALA A 169 -3.99 -7.17 29.65
C ALA A 169 -2.79 -6.37 29.13
N LEU A 170 -2.89 -5.78 27.92
CA LEU A 170 -1.87 -4.87 27.36
C LEU A 170 -1.72 -3.60 28.22
N LEU A 171 -2.83 -3.00 28.64
CA LEU A 171 -2.81 -1.83 29.51
C LEU A 171 -2.10 -2.11 30.83
N ASN A 172 -2.39 -3.26 31.44
CA ASN A 172 -1.72 -3.72 32.66
C ASN A 172 -0.22 -3.97 32.45
N LEU A 173 0.18 -4.36 31.25
CA LEU A 173 1.58 -4.53 30.89
C LEU A 173 2.31 -3.18 30.77
N LEU A 174 1.68 -2.19 30.14
CA LEU A 174 2.23 -0.84 29.94
C LEU A 174 2.26 -0.01 31.22
N ARG A 175 1.37 -0.27 32.17
CA ARG A 175 1.29 0.37 33.50
C ARG A 175 1.32 1.90 33.44
N PRO A 176 0.41 2.56 32.69
CA PRO A 176 0.33 4.01 32.76
C PRO A 176 0.06 4.45 34.20
N VAL A 177 0.69 5.55 34.62
CA VAL A 177 0.47 6.12 35.97
C VAL A 177 -0.81 6.95 36.06
N ARG A 178 -1.28 7.42 34.92
CA ARG A 178 -2.56 8.10 34.71
C ARG A 178 -3.29 7.44 33.56
N TYR A 179 -4.57 7.20 33.71
CA TYR A 179 -5.35 6.54 32.67
C TYR A 179 -6.81 6.97 32.71
N VAL A 180 -7.33 7.33 31.57
CA VAL A 180 -8.74 7.51 31.30
C VAL A 180 -9.07 6.77 30.01
N GLY A 181 -10.05 5.91 30.06
CA GLY A 181 -10.54 5.15 28.93
C GLY A 181 -11.26 3.92 29.42
N PHE A 182 -12.35 3.60 28.74
CA PHE A 182 -13.14 2.42 29.05
C PHE A 182 -13.41 1.67 27.76
N PHE A 183 -13.19 0.38 27.83
CA PHE A 183 -13.65 -0.55 26.80
C PHE A 183 -15.04 -1.03 27.22
N ASP A 184 -15.98 -1.06 26.31
CA ASP A 184 -17.29 -1.66 26.54
C ASP A 184 -17.19 -3.19 26.71
N GLY A 185 -18.34 -3.85 26.92
CA GLY A 185 -18.39 -5.31 27.08
C GLY A 185 -17.92 -6.07 25.83
N ASN A 186 -17.86 -5.42 24.67
CA ASN A 186 -17.37 -5.95 23.39
C ASN A 186 -15.91 -5.57 23.12
N ARG A 187 -15.25 -4.93 24.10
CA ARG A 187 -13.88 -4.40 23.97
C ARG A 187 -13.76 -3.20 23.01
N ALA A 188 -14.85 -2.59 22.59
CA ALA A 188 -14.84 -1.40 21.76
C ALA A 188 -14.41 -0.17 22.55
N LEU A 189 -13.65 0.70 21.90
CA LEU A 189 -13.30 2.01 22.42
C LEU A 189 -14.54 2.90 22.51
N THR A 190 -14.71 3.59 23.62
CA THR A 190 -15.83 4.52 23.86
C THR A 190 -15.32 5.94 24.03
N PRO A 191 -16.09 6.97 23.61
CA PRO A 191 -15.74 8.37 23.83
C PRO A 191 -15.47 8.69 25.29
N ILE A 192 -14.43 9.47 25.56
CA ILE A 192 -14.00 9.87 26.91
C ILE A 192 -13.74 11.38 27.02
N THR A 193 -13.70 11.87 28.24
CA THR A 193 -13.00 13.14 28.54
C THR A 193 -11.55 12.81 28.84
N PRO A 194 -10.58 13.29 28.02
CA PRO A 194 -9.17 12.93 28.18
C PRO A 194 -8.58 13.49 29.49
N LEU A 195 -7.35 13.07 29.80
CA LEU A 195 -6.55 13.68 30.87
C LEU A 195 -6.47 15.19 30.68
N ALA A 196 -6.48 15.93 31.79
CA ALA A 196 -6.35 17.38 31.75
C ALA A 196 -5.01 17.77 31.11
N THR A 197 -5.05 18.72 30.19
CA THR A 197 -3.84 19.27 29.58
C THR A 197 -2.99 19.93 30.66
N PRO A 198 -1.69 19.60 30.77
CA PRO A 198 -0.80 20.24 31.75
C PRO A 198 -0.79 21.76 31.60
N ALA A 199 -0.75 22.49 32.73
CA ALA A 199 -0.89 23.95 32.75
C ALA A 199 0.08 24.67 31.81
N VAL A 200 1.28 24.13 31.63
CA VAL A 200 2.32 24.69 30.74
C VAL A 200 1.89 24.78 29.25
N PHE A 201 0.88 24.02 28.86
CA PHE A 201 0.37 24.00 27.46
C PHE A 201 -0.99 24.68 27.30
N LEU A 202 -1.63 25.17 28.36
CA LEU A 202 -2.98 25.74 28.28
C LEU A 202 -3.07 26.92 27.28
N GLU A 203 -1.98 27.68 27.14
CA GLU A 203 -1.89 28.82 26.21
C GLU A 203 -1.15 28.48 24.89
N LYS A 204 -0.62 27.25 24.78
CA LYS A 204 0.12 26.80 23.61
C LYS A 204 -0.81 26.08 22.63
N ARG A 205 -0.60 26.36 21.34
CA ARG A 205 -1.22 25.58 20.28
C ARG A 205 -0.37 24.34 20.03
N VAL A 206 -1.00 23.16 20.09
CA VAL A 206 -0.36 21.89 19.77
C VAL A 206 0.17 21.90 18.33
N SER A 207 1.43 21.59 18.15
CA SER A 207 2.07 21.53 16.86
C SER A 207 1.57 20.33 16.06
N GLU A 208 1.30 20.54 14.78
CA GLU A 208 1.01 19.48 13.85
C GLU A 208 2.28 19.09 13.08
N TRP A 209 2.50 17.80 12.91
CA TRP A 209 3.61 17.29 12.16
C TRP A 209 3.17 16.15 11.23
N GLN A 210 3.65 16.20 9.99
CA GLN A 210 3.47 15.16 8.99
C GLN A 210 4.79 14.96 8.25
N ASP A 211 5.01 13.80 7.65
CA ASP A 211 6.21 13.56 6.87
C ASP A 211 6.25 14.47 5.63
N GLN A 212 6.87 15.63 5.79
CA GLN A 212 7.03 16.65 4.77
C GLN A 212 8.38 16.51 4.05
N ARG A 213 9.14 15.43 4.30
CA ARG A 213 10.41 15.21 3.62
C ARG A 213 10.21 15.21 2.13
N ALA A 214 10.98 16.07 1.46
CA ALA A 214 10.99 16.12 0.01
C ALA A 214 11.60 14.82 -0.53
N LEU A 215 10.95 14.23 -1.51
CA LEU A 215 11.56 13.14 -2.27
C LEU A 215 12.76 13.63 -3.06
N PRO A 216 13.75 12.76 -3.31
CA PRO A 216 14.87 13.08 -4.20
C PRO A 216 14.36 13.62 -5.54
N GLU A 217 14.93 14.71 -6.02
CA GLU A 217 14.46 15.39 -7.24
C GLU A 217 14.32 14.45 -8.44
N GLY A 218 15.28 13.55 -8.61
CA GLY A 218 15.26 12.57 -9.69
C GLY A 218 14.14 11.53 -9.59
N LEU A 219 13.47 11.37 -8.42
CA LEU A 219 12.38 10.43 -8.22
C LEU A 219 11.00 11.07 -8.35
N ARG A 220 10.88 12.39 -8.16
CA ARG A 220 9.58 13.07 -8.13
C ARG A 220 8.78 12.88 -9.42
N GLY A 221 9.44 12.98 -10.57
CA GLY A 221 8.83 12.74 -11.88
C GLY A 221 8.37 11.29 -12.07
N PHE A 222 9.13 10.32 -11.58
CA PHE A 222 8.75 8.90 -11.68
C PHE A 222 7.60 8.54 -10.72
N LEU A 223 7.67 9.01 -9.48
CA LEU A 223 6.67 8.68 -8.46
C LEU A 223 5.43 9.56 -8.53
N ARG A 224 5.50 10.67 -9.28
CA ARG A 224 4.41 11.67 -9.34
C ARG A 224 4.02 12.18 -7.96
N ALA A 225 5.04 12.37 -7.12
CA ALA A 225 4.94 12.86 -5.77
C ALA A 225 6.13 13.75 -5.45
N ASP A 226 5.94 14.79 -4.64
CA ASP A 226 6.99 15.70 -4.23
C ASP A 226 7.52 15.37 -2.83
N ARG A 227 6.69 14.76 -1.98
CA ARG A 227 6.95 14.47 -0.57
C ARG A 227 6.63 13.02 -0.21
N ALA A 228 7.23 12.54 0.88
CA ALA A 228 7.02 11.18 1.36
C ALA A 228 5.56 10.92 1.77
N CYS A 229 4.88 11.89 2.40
CA CYS A 229 3.47 11.74 2.79
C CYS A 229 2.51 11.50 1.60
N GLU A 230 2.90 11.88 0.40
CA GLU A 230 2.10 11.65 -0.80
C GLU A 230 2.20 10.20 -1.32
N LEU A 231 3.11 9.40 -0.74
CA LEU A 231 3.31 7.99 -1.09
C LEU A 231 2.49 7.02 -0.23
N ASP A 232 1.69 7.53 0.71
CA ASP A 232 0.86 6.69 1.56
C ASP A 232 0.02 5.73 0.71
N VAL A 233 0.09 4.45 1.03
CA VAL A 233 -0.61 3.39 0.30
C VAL A 233 -1.88 2.92 1.02
N MET A 234 -2.00 3.19 2.31
CA MET A 234 -3.19 2.89 3.10
C MET A 234 -4.10 4.12 3.18
N HIS A 235 -5.39 3.89 3.06
CA HIS A 235 -6.42 4.92 3.28
C HIS A 235 -7.21 4.55 4.53
N ASP A 236 -7.01 5.30 5.61
CA ASP A 236 -7.51 4.97 6.95
C ASP A 236 -8.90 5.54 7.27
N GLU A 237 -9.53 6.28 6.35
CA GLU A 237 -10.83 6.92 6.55
C GLU A 237 -11.92 6.39 5.60
N SER A 238 -11.73 5.21 5.04
CA SER A 238 -12.73 4.62 4.14
C SER A 238 -13.96 4.12 4.91
N PRO A 239 -15.17 4.48 4.49
CA PRO A 239 -16.41 3.99 5.11
C PRO A 239 -16.63 2.49 4.87
N VAL A 240 -16.00 1.94 3.84
CA VAL A 240 -16.00 0.52 3.49
C VAL A 240 -14.56 0.07 3.38
N SER A 241 -14.21 -1.01 4.05
CA SER A 241 -12.88 -1.62 3.99
C SER A 241 -12.85 -2.81 3.03
N THR A 242 -11.65 -3.24 2.63
CA THR A 242 -11.45 -4.51 1.92
C THR A 242 -12.07 -5.70 2.68
N ASP A 243 -12.01 -5.70 4.02
CA ASP A 243 -12.61 -6.78 4.81
C ASP A 243 -14.13 -6.77 4.75
N ASP A 244 -14.78 -5.59 4.62
CA ASP A 244 -16.23 -5.52 4.40
C ASP A 244 -16.60 -6.09 3.03
N VAL A 245 -15.81 -5.81 2.00
CA VAL A 245 -15.99 -6.38 0.66
C VAL A 245 -15.83 -7.90 0.68
N ASN A 246 -14.80 -8.41 1.36
CA ASN A 246 -14.58 -9.84 1.52
C ASN A 246 -15.74 -10.50 2.29
N ALA A 247 -16.24 -9.86 3.37
CA ALA A 247 -17.37 -10.36 4.13
C ALA A 247 -18.65 -10.44 3.29
N ILE A 248 -18.91 -9.43 2.43
CA ILE A 248 -20.02 -9.48 1.48
C ILE A 248 -19.93 -10.71 0.58
N MET A 249 -18.75 -11.01 0.06
CA MET A 249 -18.55 -12.17 -0.82
C MET A 249 -18.71 -13.49 -0.07
N GLU A 250 -18.12 -13.62 1.12
CA GLU A 250 -18.19 -14.85 1.94
C GLU A 250 -19.62 -15.13 2.44
N GLU A 251 -20.31 -14.12 2.94
CA GLU A 251 -21.69 -14.27 3.47
C GLU A 251 -22.71 -14.60 2.38
N ASN A 252 -22.41 -14.23 1.13
CA ASN A 252 -23.31 -14.43 -0.01
C ASN A 252 -22.79 -15.41 -1.05
N GLU A 253 -21.88 -16.34 -0.69
CA GLU A 253 -21.32 -17.34 -1.61
C GLU A 253 -22.39 -18.11 -2.40
N GLY A 254 -23.55 -18.39 -1.77
CA GLY A 254 -24.69 -19.05 -2.40
C GLY A 254 -25.71 -18.13 -3.07
N SER A 255 -25.50 -16.81 -3.04
CA SER A 255 -26.49 -15.80 -3.48
C SER A 255 -25.83 -14.65 -4.27
N PRO A 256 -25.31 -14.90 -5.48
CA PRO A 256 -24.54 -13.91 -6.25
C PRO A 256 -25.29 -12.57 -6.44
N MET A 257 -26.59 -12.60 -6.64
CA MET A 257 -27.40 -11.38 -6.82
C MET A 257 -27.44 -10.52 -5.55
N VAL A 258 -27.42 -11.13 -4.36
CA VAL A 258 -27.38 -10.39 -3.08
C VAL A 258 -26.00 -9.78 -2.88
N ALA A 259 -24.95 -10.55 -3.16
CA ALA A 259 -23.57 -10.03 -3.14
C ALA A 259 -23.42 -8.81 -4.06
N GLU A 260 -23.95 -8.89 -5.27
CA GLU A 260 -23.91 -7.83 -6.27
C GLU A 260 -24.59 -6.55 -5.76
N LEU A 261 -25.80 -6.64 -5.21
CA LEU A 261 -26.52 -5.49 -4.65
C LEU A 261 -25.78 -4.85 -3.45
N GLN A 262 -25.16 -5.67 -2.61
CA GLN A 262 -24.40 -5.17 -1.46
C GLN A 262 -23.09 -4.51 -1.90
N LEU A 263 -22.41 -5.05 -2.92
CA LEU A 263 -21.22 -4.44 -3.51
C LEU A 263 -21.55 -3.11 -4.19
N GLU A 264 -22.68 -3.00 -4.91
CA GLU A 264 -23.13 -1.73 -5.51
C GLU A 264 -23.44 -0.68 -4.42
N ALA A 265 -24.08 -1.10 -3.32
CA ALA A 265 -24.33 -0.22 -2.19
C ALA A 265 -23.01 0.23 -1.52
N ALA A 266 -22.03 -0.66 -1.40
CA ALA A 266 -20.70 -0.34 -0.89
C ALA A 266 -19.99 0.68 -1.80
N LEU A 267 -20.07 0.51 -3.12
CA LEU A 267 -19.49 1.44 -4.09
C LEU A 267 -20.16 2.83 -4.01
N ALA A 268 -21.47 2.88 -3.82
CA ALA A 268 -22.18 4.15 -3.62
C ALA A 268 -21.69 4.88 -2.35
N GLN A 269 -21.52 4.15 -1.23
CA GLN A 269 -20.98 4.74 0.01
C GLN A 269 -19.54 5.27 -0.17
N LEU A 270 -18.72 4.56 -0.93
CA LEU A 270 -17.35 4.99 -1.25
C LEU A 270 -17.34 6.26 -2.13
N GLY A 271 -18.33 6.41 -3.01
CA GLY A 271 -18.50 7.61 -3.84
C GLY A 271 -19.02 8.83 -3.05
N GLU A 272 -19.91 8.62 -2.08
CA GLU A 272 -20.49 9.69 -1.25
C GLU A 272 -19.49 10.22 -0.20
N SER A 273 -18.58 9.39 0.30
CA SER A 273 -17.59 9.82 1.29
C SER A 273 -16.48 10.69 0.72
N GLY A 274 -16.29 10.74 -0.58
CA GLY A 274 -15.46 11.73 -1.24
C GLY A 274 -15.90 13.18 -1.01
N GLU A 275 -17.17 13.40 -0.57
CA GLU A 275 -17.69 14.73 -0.21
C GLU A 275 -17.47 15.11 1.27
N ALA A 276 -17.22 14.16 2.17
CA ALA A 276 -17.20 14.41 3.61
C ALA A 276 -15.81 14.65 4.21
N GLY A 277 -14.75 14.30 3.53
CA GLY A 277 -13.36 14.50 3.98
C GLY A 277 -12.69 15.63 3.22
N GLY A 278 -13.04 16.85 3.46
CA GLY A 278 -12.33 18.15 3.21
C GLY A 278 -11.27 18.29 2.10
N VAL A 279 -11.19 17.42 1.13
CA VAL A 279 -10.17 17.44 0.07
C VAL A 279 -10.73 17.19 -1.34
N CYS A 280 -12.01 17.01 -1.56
CA CYS A 280 -12.57 16.96 -2.92
C CYS A 280 -14.02 17.42 -2.97
N GLU A 281 -14.27 18.72 -2.93
CA GLU A 281 -15.46 19.31 -3.52
C GLU A 281 -15.29 19.34 -5.03
N ALA A 282 -15.48 18.31 -5.75
CA ALA A 282 -15.87 18.38 -7.15
C ALA A 282 -15.67 17.04 -7.83
N GLY A 283 -16.68 16.35 -7.95
CA GLY A 283 -16.63 15.41 -9.01
C GLY A 283 -17.48 14.20 -8.79
N GLY A 284 -18.75 14.34 -9.14
CA GLY A 284 -19.55 13.16 -9.38
C GLY A 284 -18.76 12.13 -10.19
N THR A 285 -19.12 10.88 -10.09
CA THR A 285 -18.60 9.81 -10.94
C THR A 285 -18.94 10.05 -12.41
N ASP A 286 -18.09 9.62 -13.31
CA ASP A 286 -18.45 9.53 -14.72
C ASP A 286 -19.45 8.37 -14.97
N GLU A 287 -19.88 8.18 -16.21
CA GLU A 287 -20.84 7.13 -16.58
C GLU A 287 -20.35 5.70 -16.24
N THR A 288 -19.08 5.53 -15.82
CA THR A 288 -18.48 4.27 -15.41
C THR A 288 -18.39 4.11 -13.89
N GLY A 289 -18.90 5.08 -13.10
CA GLY A 289 -18.81 5.05 -11.63
C GLY A 289 -17.43 5.46 -11.08
N VAL A 290 -16.53 5.93 -11.93
CA VAL A 290 -15.18 6.33 -11.55
C VAL A 290 -15.14 7.79 -11.13
N ALA A 291 -14.49 8.08 -10.00
CA ALA A 291 -14.32 9.43 -9.49
C ALA A 291 -13.71 10.38 -10.54
N LYS A 292 -14.27 11.58 -10.64
CA LYS A 292 -13.78 12.62 -11.56
C LYS A 292 -12.44 13.19 -11.08
N ILE A 293 -11.71 13.80 -12.01
CA ILE A 293 -10.48 14.55 -11.75
C ILE A 293 -10.75 15.58 -10.65
N GLY A 294 -9.91 15.60 -9.61
CA GLY A 294 -10.00 16.57 -8.51
C GLY A 294 -9.85 18.02 -8.98
N GLU A 295 -10.24 18.98 -8.14
CA GLU A 295 -10.20 20.42 -8.48
C GLU A 295 -8.81 20.92 -8.91
N ASN A 296 -7.75 20.25 -8.46
CA ASN A 296 -6.35 20.55 -8.79
C ASN A 296 -5.83 19.76 -10.01
N GLY A 297 -6.70 19.04 -10.73
CA GLY A 297 -6.26 18.19 -11.85
C GLY A 297 -5.65 16.85 -11.40
N GLU A 298 -5.82 16.47 -10.15
CA GLU A 298 -5.35 15.18 -9.63
C GLU A 298 -6.23 14.03 -10.14
N ILE A 299 -5.58 12.93 -10.52
CA ILE A 299 -6.25 11.74 -11.04
C ILE A 299 -6.33 10.68 -9.93
N PRO A 300 -7.51 10.07 -9.71
CA PRO A 300 -7.63 8.97 -8.77
C PRO A 300 -6.85 7.75 -9.25
N LEU A 301 -6.01 7.19 -8.38
CA LEU A 301 -5.16 6.06 -8.72
C LEU A 301 -5.06 5.07 -7.57
N TYR A 302 -5.17 3.81 -7.90
CA TYR A 302 -4.82 2.74 -7.00
C TYR A 302 -3.38 2.29 -7.26
N CYS A 303 -2.58 2.30 -6.21
CA CYS A 303 -1.25 1.71 -6.19
C CYS A 303 -1.09 0.94 -4.89
N SER A 304 -0.93 -0.36 -4.97
CA SER A 304 -0.70 -1.19 -3.77
C SER A 304 0.63 -0.88 -3.07
N ARG A 305 1.60 -0.34 -3.81
CA ARG A 305 2.94 -0.01 -3.30
C ARG A 305 3.54 1.17 -4.07
N PRO A 306 4.36 2.01 -3.43
CA PRO A 306 5.05 3.12 -4.11
C PRO A 306 5.89 2.67 -5.31
N GLY A 307 6.53 1.50 -5.24
CA GLY A 307 7.38 1.00 -6.33
C GLY A 307 6.65 0.79 -7.65
N VAL A 308 5.36 0.44 -7.64
CA VAL A 308 4.58 0.28 -8.88
C VAL A 308 4.20 1.63 -9.51
N ARG A 309 4.31 2.73 -8.77
CA ARG A 309 4.13 4.09 -9.31
C ARG A 309 5.22 4.48 -10.30
N LEU A 310 6.41 3.89 -10.22
CA LEU A 310 7.51 4.19 -11.15
C LEU A 310 7.11 3.99 -12.61
N ILE A 311 6.24 3.02 -12.87
CA ILE A 311 5.87 2.64 -14.24
C ILE A 311 4.78 3.56 -14.79
N ILE A 312 4.09 4.32 -13.92
CA ILE A 312 3.05 5.27 -14.34
C ILE A 312 3.62 6.31 -15.30
N SER A 313 4.87 6.74 -15.08
CA SER A 313 5.56 7.67 -15.97
C SER A 313 5.69 7.17 -17.41
N LEU A 314 5.55 5.86 -17.65
CA LEU A 314 5.56 5.25 -18.97
C LEU A 314 4.18 5.25 -19.65
N LEU A 315 3.11 5.40 -18.85
CA LEU A 315 1.72 5.40 -19.30
C LEU A 315 1.20 6.81 -19.55
N ASP A 316 1.70 7.76 -18.78
CA ASP A 316 1.30 9.15 -18.81
C ASP A 316 2.43 10.02 -19.36
N GLY A 317 2.11 10.79 -20.39
CA GLY A 317 3.07 11.69 -21.05
C GLY A 317 3.28 13.03 -20.34
N ASP A 318 2.48 13.35 -19.31
CA ASP A 318 2.58 14.63 -18.59
C ASP A 318 3.28 14.47 -17.24
N GLU A 319 4.47 15.05 -17.12
CA GLU A 319 5.27 15.02 -15.88
C GLU A 319 4.63 15.81 -14.72
N HIS A 320 3.66 16.66 -15.00
CA HIS A 320 2.99 17.49 -14.00
C HIS A 320 1.74 16.85 -13.41
N THR A 321 1.23 15.77 -14.02
CA THR A 321 0.08 15.04 -13.48
C THR A 321 0.37 14.55 -12.06
N ARG A 322 -0.56 14.79 -11.16
CA ARG A 322 -0.53 14.30 -9.79
C ARG A 322 -1.63 13.25 -9.59
N TYR A 323 -1.41 12.35 -8.65
CA TYR A 323 -2.32 11.28 -8.36
C TYR A 323 -2.69 11.30 -6.88
N TRP A 324 -3.95 11.07 -6.58
CA TRP A 324 -4.39 10.82 -5.23
C TRP A 324 -4.75 9.33 -5.05
N LYS A 325 -4.51 8.83 -3.85
CA LYS A 325 -4.72 7.41 -3.55
C LYS A 325 -6.20 7.14 -3.30
N LEU A 326 -6.75 6.21 -4.07
CA LEU A 326 -8.08 5.66 -3.81
C LEU A 326 -8.06 4.68 -2.64
N PRO A 327 -9.18 4.54 -1.88
CA PRO A 327 -9.38 3.42 -0.98
C PRO A 327 -9.28 2.10 -1.73
N ASP A 328 -8.63 1.11 -1.12
CA ASP A 328 -8.45 -0.22 -1.73
C ASP A 328 -9.80 -0.85 -2.08
N ALA A 329 -10.81 -0.68 -1.21
CA ALA A 329 -12.15 -1.19 -1.40
C ALA A 329 -12.81 -0.76 -2.72
N VAL A 330 -12.48 0.40 -3.29
CA VAL A 330 -13.05 0.84 -4.59
C VAL A 330 -12.67 -0.16 -5.69
N VAL A 331 -11.41 -0.55 -5.74
CA VAL A 331 -10.91 -1.49 -6.75
C VAL A 331 -11.39 -2.91 -6.44
N ASP A 332 -11.43 -3.28 -5.16
CA ASP A 332 -11.91 -4.59 -4.71
C ASP A 332 -13.39 -4.80 -5.07
N VAL A 333 -14.23 -3.77 -4.93
CA VAL A 333 -15.65 -3.83 -5.34
C VAL A 333 -15.78 -4.03 -6.85
N HIS A 334 -15.11 -3.22 -7.67
CA HIS A 334 -15.14 -3.39 -9.13
C HIS A 334 -14.64 -4.76 -9.56
N GLN A 335 -13.58 -5.26 -8.93
CA GLN A 335 -13.05 -6.58 -9.23
C GLN A 335 -14.06 -7.68 -8.90
N ASN A 336 -14.68 -7.65 -7.71
CA ASN A 336 -15.65 -8.66 -7.31
C ASN A 336 -16.93 -8.60 -8.16
N LEU A 337 -17.41 -7.41 -8.53
CA LEU A 337 -18.51 -7.24 -9.48
C LEU A 337 -18.16 -7.84 -10.85
N GLY A 338 -16.94 -7.60 -11.34
CA GLY A 338 -16.45 -8.19 -12.59
C GLY A 338 -16.36 -9.71 -12.51
N GLU A 339 -15.94 -10.28 -11.39
CA GLU A 339 -15.89 -11.72 -11.18
C GLU A 339 -17.29 -12.35 -11.11
N LEU A 340 -18.22 -11.76 -10.36
CA LEU A 340 -19.62 -12.20 -10.31
C LEU A 340 -20.25 -12.17 -11.69
N ALA A 341 -20.11 -11.08 -12.42
CA ALA A 341 -20.62 -10.93 -13.78
C ALA A 341 -20.03 -12.00 -14.74
N LYS A 342 -18.72 -12.22 -14.68
CA LYS A 342 -18.04 -13.26 -15.46
C LYS A 342 -18.59 -14.66 -15.16
N ASN A 343 -18.81 -14.97 -13.86
CA ASN A 343 -19.33 -16.26 -13.43
C ASN A 343 -20.81 -16.47 -13.81
N ASN A 344 -21.58 -15.39 -13.86
CA ASN A 344 -22.98 -15.38 -14.31
C ASN A 344 -23.14 -15.35 -15.84
N GLY A 345 -22.03 -15.22 -16.59
CA GLY A 345 -22.04 -15.13 -18.04
C GLY A 345 -22.40 -13.75 -18.60
N ASP A 346 -22.47 -12.72 -17.75
CA ASP A 346 -22.63 -11.32 -18.16
C ASP A 346 -21.27 -10.72 -18.49
N TYR A 347 -20.76 -11.09 -19.66
CA TYR A 347 -19.42 -10.69 -20.10
C TYR A 347 -19.32 -9.20 -20.44
N GLU A 348 -20.41 -8.56 -20.84
CA GLU A 348 -20.42 -7.10 -21.09
C GLU A 348 -20.20 -6.32 -19.77
N ARG A 349 -20.86 -6.74 -18.72
CA ARG A 349 -20.65 -6.16 -17.39
C ARG A 349 -19.24 -6.49 -16.85
N ALA A 350 -18.79 -7.74 -16.98
CA ALA A 350 -17.45 -8.12 -16.55
C ALA A 350 -16.37 -7.28 -17.26
N GLU A 351 -16.50 -7.05 -18.57
CA GLU A 351 -15.60 -6.16 -19.32
C GLU A 351 -15.62 -4.74 -18.75
N ARG A 352 -16.81 -4.18 -18.48
CA ARG A 352 -16.96 -2.81 -17.96
C ARG A 352 -16.26 -2.65 -16.59
N GLU A 353 -16.51 -3.56 -15.66
CA GLU A 353 -15.95 -3.51 -14.31
C GLU A 353 -14.43 -3.70 -14.32
N LEU A 354 -13.91 -4.64 -15.09
CA LEU A 354 -12.47 -4.86 -15.23
C LEU A 354 -11.76 -3.72 -15.95
N ARG A 355 -12.42 -3.04 -16.91
CA ARG A 355 -11.88 -1.81 -17.50
C ARG A 355 -11.85 -0.66 -16.49
N ALA A 356 -12.81 -0.58 -15.56
CA ALA A 356 -12.76 0.35 -14.44
C ALA A 356 -11.55 0.05 -13.56
N CYS A 357 -11.31 -1.21 -13.19
CA CYS A 357 -10.11 -1.62 -12.46
C CYS A 357 -8.81 -1.20 -13.19
N ILE A 358 -8.72 -1.42 -14.49
CA ILE A 358 -7.53 -1.04 -15.28
C ILE A 358 -7.34 0.48 -15.31
N LYS A 359 -8.43 1.25 -15.41
CA LYS A 359 -8.37 2.72 -15.37
C LYS A 359 -7.88 3.24 -14.03
N LEU A 360 -8.35 2.63 -12.92
CA LEU A 360 -7.96 3.00 -11.56
C LEU A 360 -6.58 2.48 -11.16
N ALA A 361 -6.19 1.32 -11.67
CA ALA A 361 -4.93 0.64 -11.35
C ALA A 361 -4.17 0.24 -12.62
N PRO A 362 -3.73 1.20 -13.45
CA PRO A 362 -3.17 0.92 -14.77
C PRO A 362 -1.85 0.15 -14.74
N THR A 363 -1.18 0.06 -13.60
CA THR A 363 0.05 -0.72 -13.41
C THR A 363 -0.18 -2.12 -12.82
N SER A 364 -1.44 -2.50 -12.57
CA SER A 364 -1.79 -3.81 -12.05
C SER A 364 -2.04 -4.80 -13.19
N VAL A 365 -1.06 -5.65 -13.46
CA VAL A 365 -1.11 -6.69 -14.50
C VAL A 365 -2.30 -7.64 -14.34
N ARG A 366 -2.72 -7.90 -13.09
CA ARG A 366 -3.81 -8.80 -12.74
C ARG A 366 -5.11 -8.47 -13.47
N PHE A 367 -5.50 -7.21 -13.57
CA PHE A 367 -6.78 -6.82 -14.18
C PHE A 367 -6.78 -7.01 -15.70
N TYR A 368 -5.63 -6.84 -16.33
CA TYR A 368 -5.47 -7.15 -17.76
C TYR A 368 -5.59 -8.66 -18.01
N GLU A 369 -5.02 -9.46 -17.12
CA GLU A 369 -5.14 -10.92 -17.19
C GLU A 369 -6.60 -11.36 -17.05
N GLU A 370 -7.33 -10.84 -16.05
CA GLU A 370 -8.74 -11.17 -15.85
C GLU A 370 -9.61 -10.73 -17.01
N LEU A 371 -9.38 -9.54 -17.58
CA LEU A 371 -10.08 -9.06 -18.76
C LEU A 371 -9.80 -9.94 -19.99
N SER A 372 -8.57 -10.42 -20.16
CA SER A 372 -8.23 -11.33 -21.24
C SER A 372 -9.00 -12.66 -21.15
N GLN A 373 -9.29 -13.12 -19.93
CA GLN A 373 -10.10 -14.32 -19.73
C GLN A 373 -11.57 -14.10 -20.10
N VAL A 374 -12.11 -12.91 -19.88
CA VAL A 374 -13.45 -12.55 -20.34
C VAL A 374 -13.52 -12.66 -21.86
N TYR A 375 -12.56 -12.05 -22.56
CA TYR A 375 -12.50 -12.12 -24.02
C TYR A 375 -12.26 -13.55 -24.55
N ALA A 376 -11.45 -14.34 -23.87
CA ALA A 376 -11.26 -15.75 -24.26
C ALA A 376 -12.55 -16.58 -24.12
N ARG A 377 -13.43 -16.26 -23.15
CA ARG A 377 -14.72 -16.93 -22.97
C ARG A 377 -15.77 -16.55 -24.02
N THR A 378 -15.58 -15.43 -24.69
CA THR A 378 -16.44 -14.95 -25.79
C THR A 378 -15.81 -15.17 -27.16
N ASP A 379 -14.72 -15.97 -27.24
CA ASP A 379 -13.95 -16.24 -28.45
C ASP A 379 -13.36 -14.98 -29.11
N GLU A 380 -13.27 -13.86 -28.37
CA GLU A 380 -12.69 -12.61 -28.86
C GLU A 380 -11.16 -12.58 -28.63
N TYR A 381 -10.48 -13.61 -29.15
CA TYR A 381 -9.02 -13.81 -28.93
C TYR A 381 -8.16 -12.63 -29.39
N GLY A 382 -8.63 -11.88 -30.40
CA GLY A 382 -7.95 -10.65 -30.85
C GLY A 382 -7.89 -9.59 -29.73
N LYS A 383 -9.02 -9.32 -29.08
CA LYS A 383 -9.08 -8.39 -27.94
C LYS A 383 -8.28 -8.91 -26.73
N ALA A 384 -8.35 -10.23 -26.48
CA ALA A 384 -7.54 -10.85 -25.44
C ALA A 384 -6.05 -10.64 -25.69
N ALA A 385 -5.58 -10.85 -26.91
CA ALA A 385 -4.18 -10.64 -27.27
C ALA A 385 -3.76 -9.16 -27.12
N ASP A 386 -4.59 -8.22 -27.58
CA ASP A 386 -4.30 -6.78 -27.48
C ASP A 386 -4.15 -6.32 -26.03
N VAL A 387 -5.04 -6.77 -25.13
CA VAL A 387 -4.98 -6.46 -23.70
C VAL A 387 -3.72 -7.03 -23.06
N LEU A 388 -3.37 -8.28 -23.35
CA LEU A 388 -2.17 -8.93 -22.81
C LEU A 388 -0.88 -8.31 -23.35
N ILE A 389 -0.85 -7.91 -24.63
CA ILE A 389 0.26 -7.16 -25.22
C ILE A 389 0.42 -5.79 -24.52
N GLY A 390 -0.71 -5.14 -24.20
CA GLY A 390 -0.69 -3.91 -23.41
C GLY A 390 -0.06 -4.12 -22.03
N ALA A 391 -0.45 -5.19 -21.34
CA ALA A 391 0.09 -5.54 -20.02
C ALA A 391 1.59 -5.90 -20.05
N LEU A 392 2.06 -6.58 -21.08
CA LEU A 392 3.50 -6.89 -21.24
C LEU A 392 4.38 -5.64 -21.31
N LYS A 393 3.85 -4.50 -21.79
CA LYS A 393 4.60 -3.24 -21.86
C LYS A 393 4.89 -2.63 -20.50
N ILE A 394 4.17 -3.04 -19.45
CA ILE A 394 4.30 -2.54 -18.07
C ILE A 394 4.71 -3.61 -17.09
N ALA A 395 4.77 -4.88 -17.52
CA ALA A 395 5.14 -5.98 -16.66
C ALA A 395 6.60 -5.88 -16.22
N VAL A 396 6.84 -6.01 -14.90
CA VAL A 396 8.17 -5.92 -14.28
C VAL A 396 8.56 -7.23 -13.63
N LEU A 397 7.63 -7.85 -12.89
CA LEU A 397 7.93 -9.06 -12.14
C LEU A 397 7.97 -10.27 -13.07
N PRO A 398 8.93 -11.18 -12.88
CA PRO A 398 9.01 -12.40 -13.71
C PRO A 398 7.73 -13.22 -13.68
N ILE A 399 7.06 -13.30 -12.53
CA ILE A 399 5.81 -14.05 -12.37
C ILE A 399 4.69 -13.47 -13.25
N ASP A 400 4.57 -12.13 -13.29
CA ASP A 400 3.58 -11.44 -14.10
C ASP A 400 3.84 -11.68 -15.60
N CYS A 401 5.12 -11.59 -16.02
CA CYS A 401 5.50 -11.88 -17.41
C CYS A 401 5.14 -13.31 -17.81
N GLU A 402 5.38 -14.29 -16.94
CA GLU A 402 5.06 -15.70 -17.22
C GLU A 402 3.57 -15.92 -17.40
N VAL A 403 2.74 -15.37 -16.50
CA VAL A 403 1.28 -15.50 -16.59
C VAL A 403 0.76 -14.84 -17.87
N LEU A 404 1.26 -13.65 -18.20
CA LEU A 404 0.89 -12.95 -19.43
C LEU A 404 1.29 -13.73 -20.68
N TYR A 405 2.51 -14.27 -20.74
CA TYR A 405 2.95 -15.09 -21.89
C TYR A 405 2.13 -16.36 -22.00
N TYR A 406 1.76 -17.02 -20.90
CA TYR A 406 0.90 -18.18 -20.95
C TYR A 406 -0.44 -17.86 -21.61
N ARG A 407 -1.14 -16.84 -21.11
CA ARG A 407 -2.44 -16.42 -21.63
C ARG A 407 -2.36 -15.93 -23.09
N LEU A 408 -1.31 -15.15 -23.39
CA LEU A 408 -1.10 -14.65 -24.75
C LEU A 408 -0.77 -15.77 -25.73
N GLY A 409 0.03 -16.75 -25.30
CA GLY A 409 0.32 -17.94 -26.11
C GLY A 409 -0.95 -18.66 -26.55
N TYR A 410 -1.89 -18.86 -25.62
CA TYR A 410 -3.18 -19.45 -25.93
C TYR A 410 -4.01 -18.59 -26.90
N ALA A 411 -4.12 -17.29 -26.65
CA ALA A 411 -4.87 -16.38 -27.53
C ALA A 411 -4.29 -16.35 -28.96
N LEU A 412 -2.97 -16.28 -29.08
CA LEU A 412 -2.28 -16.29 -30.38
C LEU A 412 -2.42 -17.64 -31.11
N TRP A 413 -2.43 -18.73 -30.36
CA TRP A 413 -2.70 -20.06 -30.91
C TRP A 413 -4.10 -20.12 -31.54
N GLN A 414 -5.14 -19.65 -30.83
CA GLN A 414 -6.51 -19.60 -31.34
C GLN A 414 -6.64 -18.69 -32.59
N LEU A 415 -5.79 -17.66 -32.70
CA LEU A 415 -5.71 -16.78 -33.87
C LEU A 415 -4.89 -17.36 -35.02
N GLY A 416 -4.34 -18.56 -34.87
CA GLY A 416 -3.48 -19.18 -35.87
C GLY A 416 -2.08 -18.57 -35.99
N ARG A 417 -1.68 -17.72 -35.06
CA ARG A 417 -0.35 -17.10 -34.99
C ARG A 417 0.63 -18.04 -34.27
N LEU A 418 0.84 -19.20 -34.89
CA LEU A 418 1.55 -20.32 -34.25
C LEU A 418 3.00 -20.02 -33.87
N PRO A 419 3.83 -19.31 -34.67
CA PRO A 419 5.19 -19.00 -34.32
C PRO A 419 5.29 -18.14 -33.03
N GLU A 420 4.41 -17.12 -32.92
CA GLU A 420 4.38 -16.24 -31.73
C GLU A 420 3.80 -16.97 -30.52
N ALA A 421 2.82 -17.83 -30.69
CA ALA A 421 2.28 -18.68 -29.65
C ALA A 421 3.36 -19.57 -29.02
N LEU A 422 4.12 -20.27 -29.89
CA LEU A 422 5.24 -21.12 -29.48
C LEU A 422 6.32 -20.31 -28.78
N ALA A 423 6.61 -19.09 -29.26
CA ALA A 423 7.56 -18.19 -28.64
C ALA A 423 7.09 -17.73 -27.24
N CYS A 424 5.80 -17.44 -27.05
CA CYS A 424 5.24 -17.11 -25.73
C CYS A 424 5.46 -18.25 -24.71
N TYR A 425 5.17 -19.49 -25.11
CA TYR A 425 5.40 -20.65 -24.24
C TYR A 425 6.89 -20.86 -23.96
N ALA A 426 7.77 -20.59 -24.92
CA ALA A 426 9.21 -20.68 -24.72
C ALA A 426 9.75 -19.65 -23.73
N MET A 427 9.10 -18.51 -23.56
CA MET A 427 9.48 -17.50 -22.55
C MET A 427 9.25 -17.97 -21.13
N MET A 428 8.46 -19.01 -20.90
CA MET A 428 8.10 -19.56 -19.58
C MET A 428 9.08 -20.62 -19.06
N VAL A 429 10.09 -21.00 -19.80
CA VAL A 429 10.96 -22.17 -19.54
C VAL A 429 11.67 -22.16 -18.18
N ASN A 430 11.88 -21.00 -17.57
CA ASN A 430 12.64 -20.84 -16.32
C ASN A 430 11.75 -20.44 -15.14
N GLY A 431 10.43 -20.48 -15.29
CA GLY A 431 9.51 -19.97 -14.30
C GLY A 431 9.09 -20.96 -13.22
N GLY A 432 8.54 -20.41 -12.14
CA GLY A 432 7.99 -21.17 -11.00
C GLY A 432 6.46 -21.26 -11.00
N THR A 433 5.79 -20.88 -12.08
CA THR A 433 4.33 -20.83 -12.14
C THR A 433 3.68 -22.23 -12.24
N PRO A 434 2.45 -22.38 -11.69
CA PRO A 434 1.69 -23.63 -11.82
C PRO A 434 1.30 -23.94 -13.28
N PHE A 435 1.36 -22.95 -14.19
CA PHE A 435 0.99 -23.11 -15.60
C PHE A 435 2.06 -23.77 -16.47
N ARG A 436 3.25 -24.03 -15.93
CA ARG A 436 4.37 -24.57 -16.72
C ARG A 436 4.07 -25.89 -17.44
N THR A 437 3.36 -26.79 -16.76
CA THR A 437 3.01 -28.09 -17.37
C THR A 437 2.02 -27.90 -18.51
N ALA A 438 0.95 -27.13 -18.28
CA ALA A 438 -0.03 -26.81 -19.32
C ALA A 438 0.60 -26.08 -20.50
N ALA A 439 1.47 -25.09 -20.25
CA ALA A 439 2.18 -24.38 -21.29
C ALA A 439 3.05 -25.30 -22.17
N ARG A 440 3.66 -26.33 -21.56
CA ARG A 440 4.43 -27.33 -22.29
C ARG A 440 3.54 -28.20 -23.17
N ASP A 441 2.43 -28.70 -22.62
CA ASP A 441 1.48 -29.53 -23.37
C ASP A 441 0.90 -28.75 -24.57
N GLU A 442 0.56 -27.47 -24.34
CA GLU A 442 0.07 -26.58 -25.39
C GLU A 442 1.16 -26.29 -26.44
N ALA A 443 2.41 -26.06 -26.01
CA ALA A 443 3.54 -25.86 -26.93
C ALA A 443 3.80 -27.09 -27.80
N GLU A 444 3.66 -28.31 -27.23
CA GLU A 444 3.76 -29.55 -28.01
C GLU A 444 2.69 -29.67 -29.09
N GLU A 445 1.46 -29.24 -28.77
CA GLU A 445 0.37 -29.23 -29.76
C GLU A 445 0.61 -28.20 -30.87
N VAL A 446 0.99 -26.96 -30.50
CA VAL A 446 1.35 -25.89 -31.47
C VAL A 446 2.50 -26.34 -32.37
N SER A 447 3.55 -26.94 -31.77
CA SER A 447 4.69 -27.47 -32.54
C SER A 447 4.27 -28.55 -33.55
N ARG A 448 3.35 -29.42 -33.15
CA ARG A 448 2.79 -30.47 -34.03
C ARG A 448 2.03 -29.85 -35.23
N GLN A 449 1.23 -28.82 -34.96
CA GLN A 449 0.51 -28.09 -36.00
C GLN A 449 1.46 -27.38 -36.98
N MET A 450 2.62 -26.93 -36.49
CA MET A 450 3.67 -26.33 -37.30
C MET A 450 4.53 -27.38 -38.06
N GLY A 451 4.36 -28.66 -37.77
CA GLY A 451 5.20 -29.74 -38.36
C GLY A 451 6.62 -29.75 -37.80
N LEU A 452 6.84 -29.20 -36.62
CA LEU A 452 8.14 -29.17 -35.93
C LEU A 452 8.38 -30.45 -35.12
N PRO A 453 9.63 -30.93 -34.99
CA PRO A 453 9.93 -32.17 -34.26
C PRO A 453 9.90 -31.99 -32.73
N SER A 454 9.98 -30.77 -32.23
CA SER A 454 10.00 -30.44 -30.78
C SER A 454 9.44 -29.04 -30.57
N PRO A 455 8.79 -28.75 -29.41
CA PRO A 455 8.39 -27.41 -29.00
C PRO A 455 9.57 -26.55 -28.55
N ASP A 456 10.77 -27.10 -28.41
CA ASP A 456 11.92 -26.43 -27.90
C ASP A 456 12.36 -25.27 -28.81
N MET A 457 12.23 -24.05 -28.32
CA MET A 457 12.69 -22.83 -28.98
C MET A 457 13.77 -22.17 -28.13
N LYS A 458 14.86 -21.73 -28.75
CA LYS A 458 15.89 -20.99 -28.02
C LYS A 458 15.37 -19.60 -27.66
N TYR A 459 15.80 -19.09 -26.50
CA TYR A 459 15.37 -17.77 -26.03
C TYR A 459 15.55 -16.65 -27.06
N GLY A 460 16.70 -16.62 -27.79
CA GLY A 460 16.92 -15.63 -28.83
C GLY A 460 15.91 -15.72 -29.99
N ASP A 461 15.65 -16.94 -30.44
CA ASP A 461 14.70 -17.21 -31.51
C ASP A 461 13.25 -16.84 -31.08
N ALA A 462 12.91 -17.11 -29.83
CA ALA A 462 11.64 -16.70 -29.24
C ALA A 462 11.49 -15.17 -29.18
N CYS A 463 12.51 -14.46 -28.72
CA CYS A 463 12.51 -13.00 -28.72
C CYS A 463 12.35 -12.41 -30.11
N ASP A 464 13.00 -13.01 -31.11
CA ASP A 464 12.92 -12.53 -32.49
C ASP A 464 11.54 -12.82 -33.11
N ALA A 465 10.94 -13.97 -32.82
CA ALA A 465 9.56 -14.29 -33.23
C ALA A 465 8.55 -13.34 -32.58
N LEU A 466 8.65 -13.06 -31.30
CA LEU A 466 7.77 -12.13 -30.60
C LEU A 466 7.88 -10.72 -31.19
N ARG A 467 9.10 -10.19 -31.36
CA ARG A 467 9.32 -8.84 -31.95
C ARG A 467 8.78 -8.74 -33.35
N SER A 468 9.02 -9.77 -34.19
CA SER A 468 8.50 -9.83 -35.57
C SER A 468 6.98 -9.85 -35.64
N GLY A 469 6.36 -10.47 -34.63
CA GLY A 469 4.91 -10.50 -34.44
C GLY A 469 4.32 -9.27 -33.73
N GLY A 470 5.12 -8.27 -33.36
CA GLY A 470 4.65 -7.09 -32.65
C GLY A 470 4.33 -7.34 -31.17
N VAL A 471 4.85 -8.43 -30.61
CA VAL A 471 4.69 -8.77 -29.19
C VAL A 471 5.91 -8.27 -28.40
N PRO A 472 5.70 -7.51 -27.31
CA PRO A 472 6.80 -7.04 -26.46
C PRO A 472 7.59 -8.20 -25.85
N VAL A 473 8.88 -8.01 -25.71
CA VAL A 473 9.73 -8.89 -24.89
C VAL A 473 9.83 -8.28 -23.50
N ALA A 474 9.04 -8.79 -22.58
CA ALA A 474 8.95 -8.26 -21.20
C ALA A 474 10.00 -8.88 -20.27
N PRO A 475 10.53 -8.11 -19.32
CA PRO A 475 10.32 -6.66 -19.18
C PRO A 475 10.94 -5.86 -20.34
N GLU A 476 10.25 -4.85 -20.85
CA GLU A 476 10.79 -4.00 -21.90
C GLU A 476 11.97 -3.15 -21.44
N ASP A 477 12.88 -2.83 -22.36
CA ASP A 477 14.08 -2.03 -22.04
C ASP A 477 13.75 -0.68 -21.40
N LYS A 478 12.67 -0.02 -21.84
CA LYS A 478 12.22 1.26 -21.25
C LYS A 478 11.75 1.12 -19.80
N VAL A 479 11.11 0.00 -19.44
CA VAL A 479 10.69 -0.30 -18.05
C VAL A 479 11.94 -0.51 -17.20
N LEU A 480 12.86 -1.31 -17.69
CA LEU A 480 14.13 -1.61 -17.01
C LEU A 480 14.99 -0.36 -16.85
N ASP A 481 15.04 0.49 -17.88
CA ASP A 481 15.78 1.77 -17.83
C ASP A 481 15.16 2.73 -16.80
N THR A 482 13.83 2.83 -16.76
CA THR A 482 13.13 3.65 -15.77
C THR A 482 13.46 3.22 -14.34
N ILE A 483 13.43 1.92 -14.06
CA ILE A 483 13.76 1.39 -12.74
C ILE A 483 15.25 1.56 -12.42
N ALA A 484 16.12 1.35 -13.39
CA ALA A 484 17.56 1.56 -13.22
C ALA A 484 17.89 3.02 -12.90
N ARG A 485 17.26 3.98 -13.59
CA ARG A 485 17.42 5.42 -13.32
C ARG A 485 16.90 5.79 -11.94
N ALA A 486 15.75 5.26 -11.55
CA ALA A 486 15.22 5.47 -10.19
C ALA A 486 16.16 4.90 -9.11
N ALA A 487 16.76 3.72 -9.34
CA ALA A 487 17.74 3.12 -8.44
C ALA A 487 19.02 3.98 -8.31
N ILE A 488 19.49 4.58 -9.41
CA ILE A 488 20.63 5.51 -9.38
C ILE A 488 20.27 6.74 -8.53
N CYS A 489 19.11 7.35 -8.76
CA CYS A 489 18.66 8.50 -7.97
C CYS A 489 18.56 8.19 -6.47
N LEU A 490 18.13 6.98 -6.09
CA LEU A 490 18.11 6.53 -4.70
C LEU A 490 19.52 6.39 -4.13
N THR A 491 20.45 5.84 -4.90
CA THR A 491 21.85 5.67 -4.46
C THR A 491 22.53 7.02 -4.26
N ASP A 492 22.32 7.95 -5.21
CA ASP A 492 22.86 9.30 -5.12
C ASP A 492 22.26 10.08 -3.94
N ALA A 493 20.95 9.95 -3.72
CA ALA A 493 20.29 10.53 -2.56
C ALA A 493 20.77 9.91 -1.24
N GLY A 494 21.01 8.60 -1.22
CA GLY A 494 21.62 7.91 -0.09
C GLY A 494 23.03 8.38 0.22
N CYS A 495 23.85 8.67 -0.80
CA CYS A 495 25.18 9.27 -0.65
C CYS A 495 25.14 10.71 -0.14
N THR A 496 24.09 11.49 -0.47
CA THR A 496 23.92 12.86 0.04
C THR A 496 23.34 12.92 1.45
N LEU A 497 22.58 11.90 1.86
CA LEU A 497 21.98 11.78 3.20
C LEU A 497 22.87 11.00 4.18
N GLY A 498 23.77 10.20 3.71
CA GLY A 498 24.72 9.40 4.50
C GLY A 498 26.14 9.73 4.16
N ASN A 499 26.84 10.36 5.09
CA ASN A 499 28.29 10.49 5.19
C ASN A 499 29.13 10.21 3.93
N LYS A 500 29.83 11.22 3.46
CA LYS A 500 30.87 11.14 2.40
C LYS A 500 32.01 10.16 2.72
N ASP A 501 32.01 9.51 3.88
CA ASP A 501 33.12 8.67 4.37
C ASP A 501 32.95 7.17 4.06
N SER A 502 31.90 6.74 3.39
CA SER A 502 31.69 5.33 3.03
C SER A 502 31.91 4.99 1.55
N CYS A 503 32.34 5.93 0.74
CA CYS A 503 32.67 5.72 -0.67
C CYS A 503 34.16 5.95 -0.96
N SER A 504 35.04 5.24 -0.26
CA SER A 504 36.45 5.11 -0.61
C SER A 504 36.88 3.65 -0.61
#